data_26064e294e1ae62f950e047d1666670e
#
_entry.id   26064e294e1ae62f950e047d1666670e
#
_cell.length_a   1.000
_cell.length_b   1.000
_cell.length_c   1.000
_cell.angle_alpha   90.00
_cell.angle_beta   90.00
_cell.angle_gamma   90.00
#
_symmetry.space_group_name_H-M   'P 1'
#
loop_
_entity.id
_entity.type
_entity.pdbx_description
1 polymer ?
#
loop_
_entity_poly.entity_id
_entity_poly.type
_entity_poly.pdbx_seq_one_letter_code
_entity_poly.pdbx_strand_id
1 'polypeptide(L)'
;VDDAYDLAVSALKNKKHFVTANKALISNHSKELFELAKENNVHIGFEASVAGGIPIIRSIRDGLISNNISSFAGILNGTSNFIFSKMADEKLSFDAALSLAQQEGFAEPDPTFDVSGQDAAQKTSILATLSFFQHATMENVYFEGVDKISPQDIDYGEQLELILKPLSVGIQSEDEITLGSFPAFVKKDSLLASIQNENNAVLINAENVGGTMYSGPGAGAKPTANSVLTDIIDIAGGKIFDYQKFVQNKLSSSFDNFSCDRYLKLDASDQPGVVAKVSTLLADYDLSIDNLIQKELDRNEETIPLIVVLSNSKESIIQKVIKNCLLYTSDAADDETS
;
A
#
# COMPACT_ATOMS: atom_id res chain seq x y z
N VAL A 1 -0.77 14.25 -17.55
CA VAL A 1 -2.06 14.31 -16.81
C VAL A 1 -2.95 15.37 -17.45
N ASP A 2 -2.41 16.54 -17.75
CA ASP A 2 -3.20 17.72 -18.23
C ASP A 2 -3.96 17.42 -19.52
N ASP A 3 -3.32 16.86 -20.54
CA ASP A 3 -3.98 16.49 -21.81
C ASP A 3 -5.11 15.46 -21.61
N ALA A 4 -4.90 14.49 -20.72
CA ALA A 4 -5.91 13.47 -20.42
C ALA A 4 -7.09 14.05 -19.63
N TYR A 5 -6.84 15.01 -18.75
CA TYR A 5 -7.87 15.73 -18.00
C TYR A 5 -8.73 16.57 -18.94
N ASP A 6 -8.11 17.38 -19.81
CA ASP A 6 -8.83 18.21 -20.78
C ASP A 6 -9.70 17.37 -21.73
N LEU A 7 -9.17 16.23 -22.19
CA LEU A 7 -9.91 15.30 -23.03
C LEU A 7 -11.13 14.71 -22.28
N ALA A 8 -10.93 14.27 -21.01
CA ALA A 8 -12.02 13.74 -20.20
C ALA A 8 -13.11 14.80 -19.96
N VAL A 9 -12.73 16.01 -19.53
CA VAL A 9 -13.65 17.13 -19.30
C VAL A 9 -14.41 17.46 -20.59
N SER A 10 -13.71 17.54 -21.73
CA SER A 10 -14.35 17.81 -23.02
C SER A 10 -15.35 16.73 -23.42
N ALA A 11 -15.00 15.45 -23.24
CA ALA A 11 -15.91 14.35 -23.53
C ALA A 11 -17.19 14.41 -22.65
N LEU A 12 -17.02 14.56 -21.35
CA LEU A 12 -18.12 14.58 -20.38
C LEU A 12 -19.06 15.78 -20.61
N LYS A 13 -18.52 16.98 -20.83
CA LYS A 13 -19.31 18.19 -21.17
C LYS A 13 -20.09 18.05 -22.48
N ASN A 14 -19.56 17.28 -23.44
CA ASN A 14 -20.24 16.96 -24.69
C ASN A 14 -21.15 15.73 -24.59
N LYS A 15 -21.52 15.32 -23.38
CA LYS A 15 -22.42 14.18 -23.11
C LYS A 15 -21.94 12.85 -23.69
N LYS A 16 -20.61 12.66 -23.71
CA LYS A 16 -19.99 11.40 -24.13
C LYS A 16 -19.49 10.63 -22.93
N HIS A 17 -19.70 9.34 -22.93
CA HIS A 17 -19.04 8.44 -21.96
C HIS A 17 -17.53 8.48 -22.17
N PHE A 18 -16.78 8.23 -21.11
CA PHE A 18 -15.33 8.23 -21.12
C PHE A 18 -14.79 6.94 -20.52
N VAL A 19 -13.85 6.27 -21.19
CA VAL A 19 -13.19 5.07 -20.68
C VAL A 19 -11.69 5.30 -20.61
N THR A 20 -11.07 4.96 -19.49
CA THR A 20 -9.66 5.23 -19.25
C THR A 20 -8.98 4.16 -18.41
N ALA A 21 -7.70 3.91 -18.67
CA ALA A 21 -6.79 3.16 -17.81
C ALA A 21 -5.86 4.09 -16.99
N ASN A 22 -6.01 5.41 -17.14
CA ASN A 22 -5.12 6.39 -16.53
C ASN A 22 -5.44 6.57 -15.04
N LYS A 23 -4.70 5.84 -14.20
CA LYS A 23 -4.83 5.90 -12.74
C LYS A 23 -4.55 7.28 -12.16
N ALA A 24 -3.56 8.00 -12.71
CA ALA A 24 -3.22 9.35 -12.24
C ALA A 24 -4.36 10.35 -12.47
N LEU A 25 -5.05 10.23 -13.61
CA LEU A 25 -6.24 11.03 -13.91
C LEU A 25 -7.34 10.81 -12.87
N ILE A 26 -7.66 9.55 -12.57
CA ILE A 26 -8.73 9.22 -11.63
C ILE A 26 -8.33 9.54 -10.18
N SER A 27 -7.10 9.23 -9.77
CA SER A 27 -6.59 9.56 -8.44
C SER A 27 -6.64 11.07 -8.14
N ASN A 28 -6.25 11.90 -9.11
CA ASN A 28 -6.13 13.34 -8.87
C ASN A 28 -7.43 14.11 -9.10
N HIS A 29 -8.31 13.65 -10.00
CA HIS A 29 -9.45 14.41 -10.50
C HIS A 29 -10.80 13.70 -10.38
N SER A 30 -10.89 12.61 -9.58
CA SER A 30 -12.14 11.85 -9.42
C SER A 30 -13.33 12.74 -9.03
N LYS A 31 -13.14 13.71 -8.15
CA LYS A 31 -14.19 14.59 -7.67
C LYS A 31 -14.84 15.35 -8.84
N GLU A 32 -14.05 16.11 -9.57
CA GLU A 32 -14.53 16.96 -10.67
C GLU A 32 -15.09 16.14 -11.83
N LEU A 33 -14.41 15.02 -12.16
CA LEU A 33 -14.86 14.15 -13.24
C LEU A 33 -16.17 13.43 -12.91
N PHE A 34 -16.35 13.00 -11.66
CA PHE A 34 -17.58 12.34 -11.23
C PHE A 34 -18.75 13.33 -11.13
N GLU A 35 -18.50 14.58 -10.70
CA GLU A 35 -19.49 15.65 -10.73
C GLU A 35 -19.93 15.94 -12.18
N LEU A 36 -18.99 16.11 -13.11
CA LEU A 36 -19.30 16.32 -14.53
C LEU A 36 -20.06 15.13 -15.15
N ALA A 37 -19.68 13.92 -14.82
CA ALA A 37 -20.37 12.72 -15.29
C ALA A 37 -21.81 12.66 -14.79
N LYS A 38 -22.04 12.99 -13.52
CA LYS A 38 -23.36 13.09 -12.90
C LYS A 38 -24.22 14.18 -13.56
N GLU A 39 -23.69 15.38 -13.72
CA GLU A 39 -24.41 16.52 -14.32
C GLU A 39 -24.87 16.24 -15.76
N ASN A 40 -24.04 15.53 -16.53
CA ASN A 40 -24.29 15.24 -17.94
C ASN A 40 -24.95 13.87 -18.17
N ASN A 41 -25.23 13.10 -17.09
CA ASN A 41 -25.79 11.75 -17.15
C ASN A 41 -24.99 10.81 -18.06
N VAL A 42 -23.68 10.80 -17.88
CA VAL A 42 -22.73 9.95 -18.61
C VAL A 42 -21.90 9.09 -17.65
N HIS A 43 -21.24 8.07 -18.19
CA HIS A 43 -20.45 7.14 -17.41
C HIS A 43 -18.94 7.32 -17.65
N ILE A 44 -18.16 7.14 -16.60
CA ILE A 44 -16.71 6.98 -16.66
C ILE A 44 -16.38 5.53 -16.33
N GLY A 45 -15.79 4.81 -17.29
CA GLY A 45 -15.23 3.47 -17.12
C GLY A 45 -13.75 3.59 -16.77
N PHE A 46 -13.32 2.97 -15.68
CA PHE A 46 -11.91 3.02 -15.23
C PHE A 46 -11.43 1.72 -14.56
N GLU A 47 -12.07 0.58 -14.91
CA GLU A 47 -11.69 -0.74 -14.40
C GLU A 47 -10.21 -1.03 -14.58
N ALA A 48 -9.65 -0.65 -15.71
CA ALA A 48 -8.24 -0.86 -16.03
C ALA A 48 -7.24 0.00 -15.22
N SER A 49 -7.72 0.95 -14.41
CA SER A 49 -6.85 1.86 -13.64
C SER A 49 -6.27 1.21 -12.37
N VAL A 50 -6.91 0.17 -11.82
CA VAL A 50 -6.46 -0.53 -10.61
C VAL A 50 -6.45 -2.03 -10.84
N ALA A 51 -5.33 -2.69 -10.49
CA ALA A 51 -5.18 -4.14 -10.52
C ALA A 51 -5.54 -4.79 -11.88
N GLY A 52 -5.35 -4.08 -12.96
CA GLY A 52 -5.39 -4.47 -14.36
C GLY A 52 -6.47 -5.48 -14.77
N GLY A 53 -6.20 -6.76 -14.63
CA GLY A 53 -7.12 -7.85 -15.00
C GLY A 53 -8.10 -8.29 -13.92
N ILE A 54 -7.97 -7.76 -12.70
CA ILE A 54 -8.86 -8.08 -11.58
C ILE A 54 -10.09 -7.14 -11.66
N PRO A 55 -11.34 -7.65 -11.69
CA PRO A 55 -12.54 -6.82 -11.81
C PRO A 55 -12.90 -6.13 -10.48
N ILE A 56 -11.96 -5.39 -9.89
CA ILE A 56 -12.09 -4.87 -8.51
C ILE A 56 -13.02 -3.66 -8.44
N ILE A 57 -12.92 -2.74 -9.40
CA ILE A 57 -13.78 -1.54 -9.45
C ILE A 57 -15.24 -1.97 -9.56
N ARG A 58 -15.53 -2.88 -10.47
CA ARG A 58 -16.85 -3.45 -10.67
C ARG A 58 -17.34 -4.23 -9.46
N SER A 59 -16.47 -5.01 -8.82
CA SER A 59 -16.85 -5.77 -7.63
C SER A 59 -17.29 -4.85 -6.50
N ILE A 60 -16.58 -3.75 -6.27
CA ILE A 60 -16.97 -2.74 -5.28
C ILE A 60 -18.24 -2.02 -5.72
N ARG A 61 -18.26 -1.54 -6.97
CA ARG A 61 -19.34 -0.70 -7.51
C ARG A 61 -20.68 -1.43 -7.62
N ASP A 62 -20.66 -2.66 -8.14
CA ASP A 62 -21.87 -3.41 -8.49
C ASP A 62 -22.12 -4.58 -7.52
N GLY A 63 -21.07 -5.33 -7.17
CA GLY A 63 -21.18 -6.54 -6.36
C GLY A 63 -21.37 -6.28 -4.86
N LEU A 64 -20.71 -5.25 -4.34
CA LEU A 64 -20.73 -4.91 -2.92
C LEU A 64 -21.54 -3.65 -2.60
N ILE A 65 -22.32 -3.14 -3.56
CA ILE A 65 -23.04 -1.87 -3.48
C ILE A 65 -24.01 -1.77 -2.29
N SER A 66 -24.51 -2.90 -1.80
CA SER A 66 -25.42 -2.98 -0.65
C SER A 66 -24.69 -3.12 0.70
N ASN A 67 -23.37 -3.09 0.70
CA ASN A 67 -22.56 -3.27 1.89
C ASN A 67 -21.86 -1.96 2.28
N ASN A 68 -21.62 -1.80 3.58
CA ASN A 68 -20.62 -0.86 4.07
C ASN A 68 -19.28 -1.58 4.08
N ILE A 69 -18.32 -1.06 3.34
CA ILE A 69 -16.94 -1.58 3.34
C ILE A 69 -16.21 -0.91 4.49
N SER A 70 -15.79 -1.70 5.47
CA SER A 70 -15.06 -1.19 6.64
C SER A 70 -13.56 -1.07 6.38
N SER A 71 -13.01 -1.95 5.54
CA SER A 71 -11.60 -1.92 5.18
C SER A 71 -11.30 -2.68 3.90
N PHE A 72 -10.15 -2.36 3.32
CA PHE A 72 -9.50 -3.19 2.31
C PHE A 72 -8.00 -3.32 2.61
N ALA A 73 -7.41 -4.42 2.18
CA ALA A 73 -5.97 -4.63 2.13
C ALA A 73 -5.61 -5.24 0.78
N GLY A 74 -4.54 -4.80 0.14
CA GLY A 74 -4.21 -5.29 -1.19
C GLY A 74 -2.72 -5.25 -1.51
N ILE A 75 -2.32 -6.09 -2.46
CA ILE A 75 -1.04 -6.05 -3.14
C ILE A 75 -1.32 -5.43 -4.50
N LEU A 76 -1.04 -4.13 -4.64
CA LEU A 76 -1.45 -3.32 -5.79
C LEU A 76 -0.32 -3.02 -6.78
N ASN A 77 0.93 -3.34 -6.42
CA ASN A 77 2.08 -3.19 -7.30
C ASN A 77 2.74 -4.57 -7.55
N GLY A 78 2.65 -5.04 -8.80
CA GLY A 78 3.19 -6.34 -9.19
C GLY A 78 4.71 -6.38 -9.21
N THR A 79 5.38 -5.29 -9.59
CA THR A 79 6.85 -5.16 -9.61
C THR A 79 7.43 -5.36 -8.21
N SER A 80 6.89 -4.62 -7.23
CA SER A 80 7.34 -4.72 -5.82
C SER A 80 7.06 -6.11 -5.22
N ASN A 81 5.91 -6.72 -5.55
CA ASN A 81 5.60 -8.07 -5.07
C ASN A 81 6.50 -9.15 -5.72
N PHE A 82 6.84 -8.98 -7.00
CA PHE A 82 7.82 -9.83 -7.69
C PHE A 82 9.19 -9.74 -7.02
N ILE A 83 9.68 -8.52 -6.76
CA ILE A 83 10.96 -8.29 -6.08
C ILE A 83 10.99 -8.99 -4.73
N PHE A 84 9.99 -8.80 -3.87
CA PHE A 84 9.93 -9.44 -2.57
C PHE A 84 9.81 -10.97 -2.68
N SER A 85 9.08 -11.50 -3.66
CA SER A 85 9.02 -12.94 -3.90
C SER A 85 10.39 -13.51 -4.26
N LYS A 86 11.14 -12.85 -5.14
CA LYS A 86 12.47 -13.30 -5.55
C LYS A 86 13.52 -13.16 -4.44
N MET A 87 13.44 -12.09 -3.66
CA MET A 87 14.29 -11.95 -2.47
C MET A 87 14.04 -13.08 -1.46
N ALA A 88 12.79 -13.48 -1.25
CA ALA A 88 12.44 -14.55 -0.33
C ALA A 88 12.84 -15.94 -0.87
N ASP A 89 12.41 -16.27 -2.10
CA ASP A 89 12.53 -17.63 -2.66
C ASP A 89 13.97 -17.94 -3.12
N GLU A 90 14.65 -16.95 -3.73
CA GLU A 90 15.97 -17.11 -4.33
C GLU A 90 17.09 -16.45 -3.51
N LYS A 91 16.74 -15.86 -2.35
CA LYS A 91 17.68 -15.14 -1.44
C LYS A 91 18.49 -14.05 -2.15
N LEU A 92 17.87 -13.38 -3.14
CA LEU A 92 18.50 -12.30 -3.89
C LEU A 92 18.56 -11.01 -3.06
N SER A 93 19.54 -10.16 -3.37
CA SER A 93 19.50 -8.77 -2.93
C SER A 93 18.38 -8.01 -3.66
N PHE A 94 17.96 -6.86 -3.13
CA PHE A 94 16.97 -6.00 -3.78
C PHE A 94 17.36 -5.64 -5.21
N ASP A 95 18.61 -5.22 -5.43
CA ASP A 95 19.12 -4.83 -6.76
C ASP A 95 19.14 -6.00 -7.75
N ALA A 96 19.49 -7.20 -7.28
CA ALA A 96 19.46 -8.41 -8.11
C ALA A 96 18.02 -8.80 -8.50
N ALA A 97 17.09 -8.74 -7.55
CA ALA A 97 15.68 -9.03 -7.81
C ALA A 97 15.04 -7.97 -8.72
N LEU A 98 15.39 -6.68 -8.56
CA LEU A 98 14.95 -5.61 -9.45
C LEU A 98 15.49 -5.80 -10.86
N SER A 99 16.79 -6.14 -11.01
CA SER A 99 17.39 -6.42 -12.31
C SER A 99 16.70 -7.59 -13.02
N LEU A 100 16.32 -8.63 -12.27
CA LEU A 100 15.55 -9.75 -12.80
C LEU A 100 14.13 -9.30 -13.24
N ALA A 101 13.46 -8.46 -12.45
CA ALA A 101 12.16 -7.90 -12.82
C ALA A 101 12.22 -7.10 -14.12
N GLN A 102 13.30 -6.34 -14.35
CA GLN A 102 13.53 -5.60 -15.58
C GLN A 102 13.79 -6.54 -16.77
N GLN A 103 14.58 -7.60 -16.59
CA GLN A 103 14.85 -8.60 -17.64
C GLN A 103 13.59 -9.36 -18.06
N GLU A 104 12.72 -9.67 -17.11
CA GLU A 104 11.45 -10.37 -17.37
C GLU A 104 10.33 -9.43 -17.85
N GLY A 105 10.58 -8.11 -17.86
CA GLY A 105 9.62 -7.10 -18.33
C GLY A 105 8.55 -6.71 -17.33
N PHE A 106 8.73 -7.02 -16.04
CA PHE A 106 7.84 -6.62 -14.95
C PHE A 106 8.20 -5.24 -14.39
N ALA A 107 9.43 -4.75 -14.62
CA ALA A 107 9.85 -3.39 -14.29
C ALA A 107 10.37 -2.66 -15.52
N GLU A 108 10.06 -1.37 -15.61
CA GLU A 108 10.62 -0.48 -16.61
C GLU A 108 12.10 -0.13 -16.30
N PRO A 109 12.88 0.39 -17.28
CA PRO A 109 14.25 0.85 -17.03
C PRO A 109 14.37 1.87 -15.90
N ASP A 110 13.39 2.78 -15.77
CA ASP A 110 13.22 3.64 -14.59
C ASP A 110 12.09 3.09 -13.71
N PRO A 111 12.41 2.34 -12.65
CA PRO A 111 11.43 1.71 -11.78
C PRO A 111 10.97 2.62 -10.63
N THR A 112 11.44 3.88 -10.59
CA THR A 112 11.26 4.78 -9.43
C THR A 112 9.81 4.88 -8.97
N PHE A 113 8.87 4.97 -9.91
CA PHE A 113 7.45 5.11 -9.61
C PHE A 113 6.87 3.88 -8.89
N ASP A 114 7.36 2.68 -9.24
CA ASP A 114 6.95 1.43 -8.61
C ASP A 114 7.63 1.24 -7.24
N VAL A 115 8.96 1.39 -7.18
CA VAL A 115 9.71 1.08 -5.96
C VAL A 115 9.57 2.13 -4.86
N SER A 116 9.25 3.38 -5.22
CA SER A 116 8.95 4.44 -4.25
C SER A 116 7.58 4.29 -3.57
N GLY A 117 6.71 3.39 -4.05
CA GLY A 117 5.35 3.20 -3.54
C GLY A 117 4.29 4.13 -4.14
N GLN A 118 4.66 5.07 -5.02
CA GLN A 118 3.73 6.05 -5.60
C GLN A 118 2.65 5.38 -6.47
N ASP A 119 2.98 4.37 -7.27
CA ASP A 119 2.01 3.61 -8.05
C ASP A 119 0.93 2.99 -7.18
N ALA A 120 1.36 2.32 -6.11
CA ALA A 120 0.44 1.67 -5.17
C ALA A 120 -0.39 2.71 -4.40
N ALA A 121 0.18 3.87 -4.03
CA ALA A 121 -0.53 4.95 -3.36
C ALA A 121 -1.65 5.55 -4.24
N GLN A 122 -1.40 5.77 -5.54
CA GLN A 122 -2.45 6.20 -6.47
C GLN A 122 -3.59 5.18 -6.57
N LYS A 123 -3.28 3.90 -6.67
CA LYS A 123 -4.30 2.84 -6.71
C LYS A 123 -5.07 2.74 -5.39
N THR A 124 -4.40 2.93 -4.27
CA THR A 124 -5.01 2.97 -2.93
C THR A 124 -6.03 4.09 -2.82
N SER A 125 -5.71 5.31 -3.31
CA SER A 125 -6.64 6.44 -3.30
C SER A 125 -7.90 6.18 -4.14
N ILE A 126 -7.75 5.51 -5.29
CA ILE A 126 -8.90 5.14 -6.14
C ILE A 126 -9.79 4.12 -5.44
N LEU A 127 -9.20 3.07 -4.85
CA LEU A 127 -9.97 2.08 -4.09
C LEU A 127 -10.68 2.70 -2.89
N ALA A 128 -10.01 3.61 -2.16
CA ALA A 128 -10.60 4.32 -1.03
C ALA A 128 -11.78 5.18 -1.49
N THR A 129 -11.63 5.92 -2.60
CA THR A 129 -12.71 6.72 -3.18
C THR A 129 -13.96 5.88 -3.42
N LEU A 130 -13.81 4.70 -3.99
CA LEU A 130 -14.94 3.81 -4.27
C LEU A 130 -15.50 3.10 -3.03
N SER A 131 -14.60 2.58 -2.18
CA SER A 131 -15.00 1.78 -1.01
C SER A 131 -15.72 2.62 0.04
N PHE A 132 -15.30 3.87 0.22
CA PHE A 132 -15.78 4.74 1.30
C PHE A 132 -16.66 5.89 0.78
N PHE A 133 -16.89 5.96 -0.53
CA PHE A 133 -17.64 7.04 -1.19
C PHE A 133 -17.16 8.46 -0.84
N GLN A 134 -15.86 8.60 -0.59
CA GLN A 134 -15.20 9.87 -0.29
C GLN A 134 -14.01 10.06 -1.23
N HIS A 135 -13.91 11.25 -1.84
CA HIS A 135 -12.82 11.53 -2.78
C HIS A 135 -11.47 11.60 -2.07
N ALA A 136 -10.64 10.61 -2.34
CA ALA A 136 -9.26 10.52 -1.88
C ALA A 136 -8.30 10.75 -3.04
N THR A 137 -7.21 11.46 -2.77
CA THR A 137 -6.08 11.63 -3.68
C THR A 137 -4.85 10.93 -3.12
N MET A 138 -3.77 10.82 -3.88
CA MET A 138 -2.51 10.28 -3.39
C MET A 138 -1.98 11.02 -2.16
N GLU A 139 -2.27 12.32 -2.01
CA GLU A 139 -1.88 13.14 -0.85
C GLU A 139 -2.50 12.67 0.48
N ASN A 140 -3.61 11.94 0.40
CA ASN A 140 -4.28 11.36 1.57
C ASN A 140 -3.68 10.01 1.98
N VAL A 141 -2.77 9.45 1.19
CA VAL A 141 -2.19 8.13 1.42
C VAL A 141 -0.79 8.27 1.98
N TYR A 142 -0.55 7.74 3.17
CA TYR A 142 0.81 7.52 3.64
C TYR A 142 1.47 6.44 2.78
N PHE A 143 2.69 6.66 2.29
CA PHE A 143 3.37 5.62 1.53
C PHE A 143 4.87 5.60 1.79
N GLU A 144 5.41 4.40 1.72
CA GLU A 144 6.84 4.12 1.81
C GLU A 144 7.31 3.28 0.62
N GLY A 145 8.56 3.53 0.20
CA GLY A 145 9.22 2.72 -0.82
C GLY A 145 9.61 1.34 -0.30
N VAL A 146 9.87 0.44 -1.25
CA VAL A 146 10.29 -0.94 -0.97
C VAL A 146 11.80 -1.16 -1.03
N ASP A 147 12.55 -0.16 -1.46
CA ASP A 147 13.98 -0.20 -1.77
C ASP A 147 14.90 -0.30 -0.55
N LYS A 148 14.38 -0.03 0.65
CA LYS A 148 15.14 -0.11 1.91
C LYS A 148 15.15 -1.50 2.55
N ILE A 149 14.41 -2.43 1.99
CA ILE A 149 14.31 -3.79 2.54
C ILE A 149 15.56 -4.60 2.18
N SER A 150 16.16 -5.21 3.17
CA SER A 150 17.32 -6.09 3.03
C SER A 150 16.94 -7.57 3.04
N PRO A 151 17.77 -8.48 2.50
CA PRO A 151 17.57 -9.92 2.63
C PRO A 151 17.49 -10.37 4.10
N GLN A 152 18.21 -9.70 5.00
CA GLN A 152 18.17 -9.99 6.42
C GLN A 152 16.78 -9.74 7.04
N ASP A 153 16.06 -8.70 6.59
CA ASP A 153 14.70 -8.42 7.07
C ASP A 153 13.75 -9.56 6.71
N ILE A 154 13.91 -10.13 5.50
CA ILE A 154 13.13 -11.30 5.06
C ILE A 154 13.47 -12.54 5.92
N ASP A 155 14.75 -12.78 6.19
CA ASP A 155 15.18 -13.89 7.03
C ASP A 155 14.64 -13.77 8.48
N TYR A 156 14.58 -12.57 9.03
CA TYR A 156 13.94 -12.33 10.32
C TYR A 156 12.42 -12.54 10.27
N GLY A 157 11.78 -12.09 9.20
CA GLY A 157 10.36 -12.37 8.96
C GLY A 157 10.06 -13.88 8.93
N GLU A 158 10.86 -14.66 8.21
CA GLU A 158 10.71 -16.11 8.15
C GLU A 158 10.82 -16.76 9.54
N GLN A 159 11.76 -16.32 10.39
CA GLN A 159 11.91 -16.81 11.77
C GLN A 159 10.69 -16.50 12.65
N LEU A 160 9.99 -15.41 12.33
CA LEU A 160 8.77 -14.98 13.01
C LEU A 160 7.49 -15.55 12.39
N GLU A 161 7.60 -16.46 11.40
CA GLU A 161 6.48 -17.00 10.62
C GLU A 161 5.68 -15.90 9.88
N LEU A 162 6.39 -14.87 9.42
CA LEU A 162 5.85 -13.73 8.68
C LEU A 162 6.39 -13.72 7.26
N ILE A 163 5.61 -13.18 6.34
CA ILE A 163 5.98 -12.97 4.93
C ILE A 163 5.87 -11.49 4.60
N LEU A 164 6.91 -10.95 3.99
CA LEU A 164 6.93 -9.55 3.56
C LEU A 164 6.11 -9.34 2.29
N LYS A 165 5.25 -8.31 2.28
CA LYS A 165 4.41 -7.91 1.14
C LYS A 165 4.39 -6.40 0.98
N PRO A 166 4.30 -5.87 -0.27
CA PRO A 166 4.02 -4.45 -0.53
C PRO A 166 2.51 -4.23 -0.33
N LEU A 167 2.13 -3.86 0.89
CA LEU A 167 0.73 -3.84 1.32
C LEU A 167 0.14 -2.44 1.19
N SER A 168 -1.02 -2.35 0.54
CA SER A 168 -1.88 -1.17 0.53
C SER A 168 -3.08 -1.40 1.41
N VAL A 169 -3.43 -0.44 2.26
CA VAL A 169 -4.54 -0.54 3.21
C VAL A 169 -5.43 0.68 3.16
N GLY A 170 -6.72 0.45 3.34
CA GLY A 170 -7.71 1.49 3.61
C GLY A 170 -8.65 1.02 4.71
N ILE A 171 -8.82 1.84 5.75
CA ILE A 171 -9.63 1.51 6.92
C ILE A 171 -10.53 2.71 7.20
N GLN A 172 -11.83 2.47 7.30
CA GLN A 172 -12.82 3.47 7.68
C GLN A 172 -13.20 3.30 9.15
N SER A 173 -13.02 4.34 9.96
CA SER A 173 -13.58 4.48 11.29
C SER A 173 -14.73 5.48 11.28
N GLU A 174 -15.37 5.73 12.42
CA GLU A 174 -16.50 6.68 12.52
C GLU A 174 -16.12 8.09 12.09
N ASP A 175 -14.92 8.56 12.45
CA ASP A 175 -14.50 9.95 12.26
C ASP A 175 -13.42 10.14 11.20
N GLU A 176 -12.74 9.07 10.77
CA GLU A 176 -11.50 9.18 10.03
C GLU A 176 -11.28 7.99 9.09
N ILE A 177 -10.61 8.26 7.97
CA ILE A 177 -10.12 7.22 7.07
C ILE A 177 -8.60 7.15 7.14
N THR A 178 -8.08 5.95 7.38
CA THR A 178 -6.65 5.67 7.33
C THR A 178 -6.31 5.03 6.00
N LEU A 179 -5.35 5.61 5.27
CA LEU A 179 -4.86 5.11 3.99
C LEU A 179 -3.35 4.95 4.03
N GLY A 180 -2.86 3.78 3.62
CA GLY A 180 -1.42 3.54 3.59
C GLY A 180 -1.00 2.57 2.48
N SER A 181 0.26 2.68 2.04
CA SER A 181 0.92 1.76 1.11
C SER A 181 2.40 1.63 1.48
N PHE A 182 2.81 0.49 2.00
CA PHE A 182 4.14 0.29 2.60
C PHE A 182 4.54 -1.19 2.63
N PRO A 183 5.84 -1.50 2.76
CA PRO A 183 6.29 -2.85 3.09
C PRO A 183 5.71 -3.31 4.42
N ALA A 184 5.06 -4.46 4.46
CA ALA A 184 4.48 -5.01 5.68
C ALA A 184 4.69 -6.51 5.78
N PHE A 185 4.97 -6.96 6.99
CA PHE A 185 4.94 -8.37 7.31
C PHE A 185 3.49 -8.81 7.55
N VAL A 186 3.10 -9.88 6.86
CA VAL A 186 1.81 -10.53 7.04
C VAL A 186 2.01 -11.95 7.58
N LYS A 187 1.07 -12.45 8.37
CA LYS A 187 1.12 -13.83 8.87
C LYS A 187 1.15 -14.82 7.70
N LYS A 188 1.97 -15.87 7.82
CA LYS A 188 2.19 -16.88 6.78
C LYS A 188 0.90 -17.60 6.37
N ASP A 189 -0.06 -17.72 7.26
CA ASP A 189 -1.37 -18.33 7.02
C ASP A 189 -2.44 -17.36 6.48
N SER A 190 -2.10 -16.09 6.31
CA SER A 190 -3.02 -15.10 5.73
C SER A 190 -3.23 -15.31 4.23
N LEU A 191 -4.42 -14.93 3.73
CA LEU A 191 -4.73 -15.03 2.30
C LEU A 191 -3.76 -14.22 1.43
N LEU A 192 -3.34 -13.05 1.88
CA LEU A 192 -2.41 -12.18 1.14
C LEU A 192 -0.99 -12.74 1.09
N ALA A 193 -0.59 -13.58 2.05
CA ALA A 193 0.72 -14.24 2.03
C ALA A 193 0.91 -15.16 0.82
N SER A 194 -0.19 -15.76 0.33
CA SER A 194 -0.17 -16.70 -0.80
C SER A 194 0.03 -16.04 -2.17
N ILE A 195 -0.03 -14.71 -2.25
CA ILE A 195 0.08 -13.98 -3.52
C ILE A 195 1.55 -13.79 -3.86
N GLN A 196 2.01 -14.48 -4.90
CA GLN A 196 3.42 -14.54 -5.32
C GLN A 196 3.66 -13.85 -6.66
N ASN A 197 4.92 -13.52 -6.91
CA ASN A 197 5.44 -12.92 -8.13
C ASN A 197 4.72 -11.60 -8.50
N GLU A 198 4.42 -11.37 -9.77
CA GLU A 198 3.79 -10.16 -10.29
C GLU A 198 2.28 -10.06 -10.02
N ASN A 199 1.71 -11.06 -9.32
CA ASN A 199 0.27 -11.07 -9.07
C ASN A 199 -0.15 -10.01 -8.06
N ASN A 200 -1.33 -9.45 -8.31
CA ASN A 200 -2.01 -8.55 -7.42
C ASN A 200 -3.15 -9.25 -6.68
N ALA A 201 -3.56 -8.69 -5.56
CA ALA A 201 -4.77 -9.10 -4.85
C ALA A 201 -5.38 -7.92 -4.09
N VAL A 202 -6.69 -8.00 -3.86
CA VAL A 202 -7.43 -7.09 -2.98
C VAL A 202 -8.35 -7.91 -2.10
N LEU A 203 -8.18 -7.82 -0.80
CA LEU A 203 -9.07 -8.33 0.23
C LEU A 203 -9.96 -7.19 0.71
N ILE A 204 -11.26 -7.34 0.62
CA ILE A 204 -12.25 -6.36 1.06
C ILE A 204 -13.03 -6.94 2.22
N ASN A 205 -13.14 -6.19 3.31
CA ASN A 205 -14.00 -6.51 4.43
C ASN A 205 -15.26 -5.65 4.38
N ALA A 206 -16.41 -6.31 4.27
CA ALA A 206 -17.69 -5.68 4.16
C ALA A 206 -18.68 -6.25 5.18
N GLU A 207 -19.59 -5.42 5.68
CA GLU A 207 -20.44 -5.69 6.84
C GLU A 207 -21.24 -7.00 6.72
N ASN A 208 -21.88 -7.23 5.58
CA ASN A 208 -22.81 -8.36 5.44
C ASN A 208 -22.18 -9.63 4.86
N VAL A 209 -21.08 -9.51 4.12
CA VAL A 209 -20.44 -10.65 3.43
C VAL A 209 -19.09 -11.05 4.01
N GLY A 210 -18.58 -10.25 4.95
CA GLY A 210 -17.25 -10.49 5.54
C GLY A 210 -16.11 -10.23 4.56
N GLY A 211 -15.03 -10.99 4.71
CA GLY A 211 -13.82 -10.86 3.89
C GLY A 211 -14.00 -11.54 2.53
N THR A 212 -13.82 -10.80 1.44
CA THR A 212 -13.78 -11.32 0.07
C THR A 212 -12.46 -10.94 -0.59
N MET A 213 -11.77 -11.90 -1.22
CA MET A 213 -10.50 -11.64 -1.89
C MET A 213 -10.62 -11.85 -3.41
N TYR A 214 -10.04 -10.91 -4.15
CA TYR A 214 -9.90 -10.94 -5.60
C TYR A 214 -8.41 -10.96 -5.94
N SER A 215 -7.97 -11.90 -6.75
CA SER A 215 -6.56 -12.02 -7.11
C SER A 215 -6.38 -12.37 -8.59
N GLY A 216 -5.24 -11.98 -9.17
CA GLY A 216 -4.91 -12.25 -10.55
C GLY A 216 -3.81 -11.31 -11.08
N PRO A 217 -3.61 -11.27 -12.42
CA PRO A 217 -2.62 -10.41 -13.05
C PRO A 217 -3.00 -8.93 -12.87
N GLY A 218 -2.10 -8.17 -12.23
CA GLY A 218 -2.31 -6.75 -11.93
C GLY A 218 -2.01 -5.80 -13.08
N ALA A 219 -1.30 -6.27 -14.13
CA ALA A 219 -0.88 -5.49 -15.28
C ALA A 219 -0.75 -6.37 -16.53
N GLY A 220 -0.40 -5.74 -17.65
CA GLY A 220 -0.17 -6.42 -18.94
C GLY A 220 -1.21 -6.06 -20.00
N ALA A 221 -0.83 -6.15 -21.27
CA ALA A 221 -1.65 -5.70 -22.39
C ALA A 221 -3.03 -6.40 -22.46
N LYS A 222 -3.06 -7.72 -22.32
CA LYS A 222 -4.30 -8.50 -22.41
C LYS A 222 -5.24 -8.24 -21.21
N PRO A 223 -4.77 -8.31 -19.94
CA PRO A 223 -5.60 -7.97 -18.78
C PRO A 223 -6.18 -6.55 -18.85
N THR A 224 -5.35 -5.56 -19.15
CA THR A 224 -5.77 -4.16 -19.28
C THR A 224 -6.80 -3.97 -20.39
N ALA A 225 -6.56 -4.54 -21.57
CA ALA A 225 -7.50 -4.48 -22.70
C ALA A 225 -8.85 -5.13 -22.35
N ASN A 226 -8.84 -6.26 -21.62
CA ASN A 226 -10.07 -6.91 -21.17
C ASN A 226 -10.91 -5.98 -20.27
N SER A 227 -10.27 -5.29 -19.34
CA SER A 227 -10.97 -4.36 -18.43
C SER A 227 -11.54 -3.15 -19.17
N VAL A 228 -10.77 -2.58 -20.12
CA VAL A 228 -11.28 -1.51 -21.00
C VAL A 228 -12.48 -1.96 -21.83
N LEU A 229 -12.39 -3.14 -22.46
CA LEU A 229 -13.50 -3.70 -23.24
C LEU A 229 -14.73 -3.97 -22.38
N THR A 230 -14.53 -4.41 -21.16
CA THR A 230 -15.62 -4.65 -20.22
C THR A 230 -16.35 -3.35 -19.86
N ASP A 231 -15.63 -2.26 -19.62
CA ASP A 231 -16.23 -0.94 -19.40
C ASP A 231 -17.02 -0.46 -20.62
N ILE A 232 -16.49 -0.67 -21.84
CA ILE A 232 -17.19 -0.32 -23.08
C ILE A 232 -18.50 -1.13 -23.21
N ILE A 233 -18.47 -2.43 -22.92
CA ILE A 233 -19.65 -3.31 -22.97
C ILE A 233 -20.71 -2.85 -21.95
N ASP A 234 -20.32 -2.49 -20.74
CA ASP A 234 -21.23 -1.98 -19.72
C ASP A 234 -21.91 -0.70 -20.17
N ILE A 235 -21.15 0.24 -20.71
CA ILE A 235 -21.67 1.49 -21.25
C ILE A 235 -22.63 1.22 -22.42
N ALA A 236 -22.26 0.34 -23.34
CA ALA A 236 -23.12 -0.05 -24.47
C ALA A 236 -24.41 -0.75 -24.00
N GLY A 237 -24.36 -1.45 -22.86
CA GLY A 237 -25.51 -2.04 -22.18
C GLY A 237 -26.38 -1.06 -21.38
N GLY A 238 -26.03 0.23 -21.39
CA GLY A 238 -26.78 1.29 -20.70
C GLY A 238 -26.50 1.39 -19.20
N LYS A 239 -25.46 0.77 -18.69
CA LYS A 239 -25.07 0.92 -17.29
C LYS A 239 -24.50 2.32 -17.06
N ILE A 240 -25.02 3.02 -16.06
CA ILE A 240 -24.52 4.30 -15.56
C ILE A 240 -24.28 4.15 -14.06
N PHE A 241 -23.11 4.58 -13.60
CA PHE A 241 -22.77 4.54 -12.19
C PHE A 241 -23.54 5.61 -11.40
N ASP A 242 -24.00 5.27 -10.20
CA ASP A 242 -24.65 6.21 -9.31
C ASP A 242 -23.65 7.07 -8.55
N TYR A 243 -23.31 8.22 -9.12
CA TYR A 243 -22.40 9.20 -8.51
C TYR A 243 -23.03 9.96 -7.33
N GLN A 244 -24.32 9.74 -6.99
CA GLN A 244 -24.98 10.47 -5.89
C GLN A 244 -24.47 10.01 -4.51
N LYS A 245 -23.88 8.83 -4.43
CA LYS A 245 -23.36 8.27 -3.17
C LYS A 245 -22.10 9.00 -2.66
N PHE A 246 -21.39 9.72 -3.53
CA PHE A 246 -20.17 10.39 -3.11
C PHE A 246 -20.46 11.60 -2.23
N VAL A 247 -19.82 11.62 -1.07
CA VAL A 247 -19.93 12.72 -0.11
C VAL A 247 -19.02 13.88 -0.55
N GLN A 248 -19.57 15.09 -0.60
CA GLN A 248 -18.83 16.29 -1.03
C GLN A 248 -17.90 16.84 0.07
N ASN A 249 -17.94 16.30 1.28
CA ASN A 249 -17.11 16.78 2.38
C ASN A 249 -15.64 16.46 2.14
N LYS A 250 -14.77 17.29 2.71
CA LYS A 250 -13.33 17.02 2.69
C LYS A 250 -13.06 15.74 3.47
N LEU A 251 -12.31 14.82 2.86
CA LEU A 251 -11.83 13.62 3.52
C LEU A 251 -11.02 14.00 4.75
N SER A 252 -11.40 13.48 5.92
CA SER A 252 -10.53 13.46 7.09
C SER A 252 -9.69 12.19 7.03
N SER A 253 -8.43 12.34 6.66
CA SER A 253 -7.49 11.21 6.62
C SER A 253 -6.28 11.52 7.48
N SER A 254 -5.89 10.56 8.30
CA SER A 254 -4.64 10.60 9.05
C SER A 254 -4.07 9.18 9.17
N PHE A 255 -2.75 9.08 9.10
CA PHE A 255 -2.04 7.85 9.35
C PHE A 255 -1.51 7.78 10.81
N ASP A 256 -1.53 8.90 11.53
CA ASP A 256 -1.01 9.02 12.91
C ASP A 256 -1.69 8.08 13.90
N ASN A 257 -2.98 7.82 13.69
CA ASN A 257 -3.80 6.93 14.52
C ASN A 257 -3.77 5.46 14.06
N PHE A 258 -3.10 5.17 12.94
CA PHE A 258 -2.97 3.79 12.49
C PHE A 258 -2.23 2.94 13.50
N SER A 259 -2.86 1.85 13.92
CA SER A 259 -2.32 0.93 14.92
C SER A 259 -2.14 -0.45 14.32
N CYS A 260 -0.95 -1.01 14.45
CA CYS A 260 -0.64 -2.41 14.12
C CYS A 260 0.58 -2.87 14.91
N ASP A 261 0.89 -4.16 14.83
CA ASP A 261 2.18 -4.66 15.29
C ASP A 261 3.30 -4.02 14.47
N ARG A 262 4.43 -3.71 15.11
CA ARG A 262 5.55 -3.02 14.46
C ARG A 262 6.80 -3.88 14.49
N TYR A 263 7.43 -4.00 13.33
CA TYR A 263 8.78 -4.51 13.19
C TYR A 263 9.74 -3.32 13.18
N LEU A 264 10.66 -3.29 14.14
CA LEU A 264 11.73 -2.29 14.22
C LEU A 264 13.07 -3.01 14.11
N LYS A 265 13.92 -2.54 13.20
CA LYS A 265 15.33 -2.95 13.10
C LYS A 265 16.19 -1.79 13.57
N LEU A 266 16.95 -2.01 14.60
CA LEU A 266 17.85 -1.05 15.22
C LEU A 266 19.30 -1.52 15.04
N ASP A 267 20.17 -0.69 14.48
CA ASP A 267 21.59 -0.97 14.46
C ASP A 267 22.19 -0.49 15.78
N ALA A 268 22.46 -1.42 16.67
CA ALA A 268 22.87 -1.17 18.03
C ALA A 268 24.35 -1.53 18.23
N SER A 269 25.08 -0.75 19.04
CA SER A 269 26.44 -1.13 19.46
C SER A 269 26.41 -2.40 20.32
N ASP A 270 27.35 -3.33 20.12
CA ASP A 270 27.46 -4.54 20.95
C ASP A 270 28.06 -4.23 22.33
N GLN A 271 27.27 -3.59 23.17
CA GLN A 271 27.66 -3.24 24.53
C GLN A 271 26.66 -3.71 25.57
N PRO A 272 27.14 -4.16 26.77
CA PRO A 272 26.26 -4.49 27.86
C PRO A 272 25.30 -3.31 28.20
N GLY A 273 24.00 -3.63 28.32
CA GLY A 273 22.98 -2.65 28.69
C GLY A 273 22.22 -2.00 27.54
N VAL A 274 22.60 -2.19 26.28
CA VAL A 274 21.89 -1.62 25.12
C VAL A 274 20.45 -2.10 25.06
N VAL A 275 20.18 -3.39 25.20
CA VAL A 275 18.83 -3.95 25.25
C VAL A 275 18.02 -3.37 26.40
N ALA A 276 18.65 -3.15 27.57
CA ALA A 276 17.98 -2.52 28.72
C ALA A 276 17.58 -1.06 28.41
N LYS A 277 18.45 -0.29 27.74
CA LYS A 277 18.14 1.08 27.33
C LYS A 277 16.98 1.13 26.35
N VAL A 278 17.01 0.27 25.32
CA VAL A 278 15.91 0.17 24.32
C VAL A 278 14.61 -0.22 25.01
N SER A 279 14.63 -1.24 25.88
CA SER A 279 13.44 -1.69 26.60
C SER A 279 12.87 -0.60 27.53
N THR A 280 13.74 0.16 28.21
CA THR A 280 13.32 1.28 29.06
C THR A 280 12.67 2.38 28.23
N LEU A 281 13.30 2.77 27.11
CA LEU A 281 12.72 3.77 26.21
C LEU A 281 11.34 3.34 25.70
N LEU A 282 11.17 2.09 25.29
CA LEU A 282 9.87 1.57 24.83
C LEU A 282 8.83 1.59 25.95
N ALA A 283 9.22 1.23 27.17
CA ALA A 283 8.35 1.25 28.34
C ALA A 283 7.90 2.68 28.70
N ASP A 284 8.75 3.70 28.54
CA ASP A 284 8.41 5.11 28.76
C ASP A 284 7.31 5.62 27.81
N TYR A 285 7.10 4.93 26.68
CA TYR A 285 6.02 5.18 25.70
C TYR A 285 4.86 4.20 25.80
N ASP A 286 4.82 3.38 26.85
CA ASP A 286 3.79 2.34 27.07
C ASP A 286 3.71 1.33 25.91
N LEU A 287 4.87 0.99 25.32
CA LEU A 287 4.98 0.02 24.22
C LEU A 287 5.42 -1.34 24.74
N SER A 288 4.66 -2.37 24.35
CA SER A 288 4.94 -3.77 24.72
C SER A 288 5.76 -4.48 23.65
N ILE A 289 6.80 -5.18 24.09
CA ILE A 289 7.66 -6.01 23.22
C ILE A 289 7.08 -7.42 23.16
N ASP A 290 6.71 -7.86 21.96
CA ASP A 290 6.27 -9.24 21.71
C ASP A 290 7.45 -10.16 21.42
N ASN A 291 8.40 -9.67 20.61
CA ASN A 291 9.59 -10.43 20.25
C ASN A 291 10.81 -9.51 20.23
N LEU A 292 11.94 -10.07 20.63
CA LEU A 292 13.25 -9.45 20.55
C LEU A 292 14.24 -10.48 20.01
N ILE A 293 14.90 -10.15 18.90
CA ILE A 293 15.90 -11.01 18.28
C ILE A 293 17.21 -10.24 18.20
N GLN A 294 18.28 -10.81 18.75
CA GLN A 294 19.63 -10.32 18.62
C GLN A 294 20.48 -11.46 18.06
N LYS A 295 21.17 -11.23 16.94
CA LYS A 295 22.14 -12.18 16.38
C LYS A 295 23.53 -11.91 16.92
N GLU A 296 24.35 -12.97 17.01
CA GLU A 296 25.77 -12.82 17.28
C GLU A 296 26.47 -12.12 16.11
N LEU A 297 27.41 -11.23 16.44
CA LEU A 297 28.23 -10.52 15.48
C LEU A 297 29.12 -11.45 14.65
N ASP A 298 29.20 -11.19 13.36
CA ASP A 298 30.42 -11.50 12.62
C ASP A 298 31.52 -10.54 13.10
N ARG A 299 32.70 -11.08 13.44
CA ARG A 299 33.80 -10.40 14.14
C ARG A 299 34.33 -9.07 13.53
N ASN A 300 33.69 -8.58 12.47
CA ASN A 300 34.09 -7.38 11.72
C ASN A 300 33.03 -6.28 11.68
N GLU A 301 31.91 -6.43 12.37
CA GLU A 301 30.84 -5.43 12.39
C GLU A 301 30.88 -4.61 13.69
N GLU A 302 30.75 -3.30 13.60
CA GLU A 302 30.74 -2.38 14.75
C GLU A 302 29.38 -2.33 15.44
N THR A 303 28.31 -2.71 14.73
CA THR A 303 26.93 -2.71 15.22
C THR A 303 26.23 -4.05 14.98
N ILE A 304 25.30 -4.37 15.86
CA ILE A 304 24.46 -5.57 15.77
C ILE A 304 23.03 -5.17 15.44
N PRO A 305 22.36 -5.83 14.48
CA PRO A 305 20.94 -5.63 14.29
C PRO A 305 20.16 -6.19 15.48
N LEU A 306 19.44 -5.32 16.16
CA LEU A 306 18.46 -5.65 17.19
C LEU A 306 17.07 -5.55 16.58
N ILE A 307 16.38 -6.67 16.45
CA ILE A 307 15.02 -6.70 15.95
C ILE A 307 14.04 -6.70 17.12
N VAL A 308 13.12 -5.75 17.09
CA VAL A 308 12.07 -5.62 18.11
C VAL A 308 10.71 -5.65 17.41
N VAL A 309 9.85 -6.57 17.83
CA VAL A 309 8.45 -6.60 17.41
C VAL A 309 7.60 -6.07 18.55
N LEU A 310 6.82 -5.03 18.26
CA LEU A 310 5.94 -4.36 19.22
C LEU A 310 4.48 -4.69 18.91
N SER A 311 3.70 -4.92 19.97
CA SER A 311 2.25 -5.10 19.85
C SER A 311 1.55 -3.80 19.53
N ASN A 312 0.55 -3.87 18.65
CA ASN A 312 -0.51 -2.88 18.41
C ASN A 312 -0.17 -1.42 18.74
N SER A 313 0.87 -0.91 18.11
CA SER A 313 1.43 0.40 18.38
C SER A 313 0.93 1.45 17.39
N LYS A 314 0.58 2.65 17.88
CA LYS A 314 0.16 3.78 17.02
C LYS A 314 1.35 4.39 16.30
N GLU A 315 1.15 4.76 15.03
CA GLU A 315 2.17 5.41 14.20
C GLU A 315 2.76 6.65 14.87
N SER A 316 1.92 7.55 15.38
CA SER A 316 2.37 8.78 16.06
C SER A 316 3.28 8.54 17.27
N ILE A 317 3.14 7.40 17.94
CA ILE A 317 4.00 7.01 19.05
C ILE A 317 5.33 6.46 18.52
N ILE A 318 5.27 5.59 17.50
CA ILE A 318 6.46 5.01 16.86
C ILE A 318 7.38 6.10 16.31
N GLN A 319 6.83 7.12 15.64
CA GLN A 319 7.62 8.23 15.10
C GLN A 319 8.35 9.01 16.22
N LYS A 320 7.73 9.16 17.40
CA LYS A 320 8.40 9.78 18.56
C LYS A 320 9.53 8.91 19.10
N VAL A 321 9.31 7.60 19.19
CA VAL A 321 10.33 6.64 19.64
C VAL A 321 11.52 6.65 18.70
N ILE A 322 11.31 6.55 17.38
CA ILE A 322 12.38 6.58 16.37
C ILE A 322 13.19 7.86 16.51
N LYS A 323 12.53 9.01 16.62
CA LYS A 323 13.21 10.30 16.80
C LYS A 323 14.09 10.34 18.06
N ASN A 324 13.61 9.76 19.16
CA ASN A 324 14.39 9.72 20.40
C ASN A 324 15.51 8.69 20.35
N CYS A 325 15.31 7.53 19.72
CA CYS A 325 16.40 6.58 19.48
C CYS A 325 17.56 7.23 18.71
N LEU A 326 17.27 8.01 17.66
CA LEU A 326 18.30 8.69 16.87
C LEU A 326 19.05 9.77 17.69
N LEU A 327 18.42 10.43 18.63
CA LEU A 327 19.09 11.40 19.51
C LEU A 327 20.08 10.72 20.46
N TYR A 328 19.78 9.53 20.97
CA TYR A 328 20.69 8.77 21.83
C TYR A 328 21.89 8.18 21.08
N THR A 329 21.81 7.98 19.76
CA THR A 329 22.93 7.51 18.94
C THR A 329 23.86 8.65 18.53
N SER A 330 23.40 9.89 18.42
CA SER A 330 24.20 11.07 18.09
C SER A 330 24.94 11.63 19.31
N ASP A 331 24.35 11.60 20.50
CA ASP A 331 24.97 12.12 21.72
C ASP A 331 26.11 11.21 22.26
N ALA A 332 26.12 9.92 21.89
CA ALA A 332 27.22 9.03 22.26
C ALA A 332 28.54 9.32 21.51
N ALA A 333 28.48 10.10 20.42
CA ALA A 333 29.69 10.51 19.67
C ALA A 333 30.32 11.79 20.22
N ASP A 334 29.60 12.61 21.00
CA ASP A 334 30.08 13.88 21.52
C ASP A 334 30.63 13.77 22.96
N ASP A 335 30.37 12.68 23.69
CA ASP A 335 30.83 12.50 25.08
C ASP A 335 32.28 11.93 25.20
N GLU A 336 32.93 11.55 24.10
CA GLU A 336 34.34 11.11 24.10
C GLU A 336 35.37 12.25 23.87
N THR A 337 34.94 13.52 23.86
CA THR A 337 35.83 14.68 23.69
C THR A 337 35.75 15.69 24.83
N SER A 338 35.65 15.22 26.09
CA SER A 338 35.84 16.10 27.26
C SER A 338 36.74 15.47 28.31
#